data_650f897a3674248746d13ac42630c87b
#
_entry.id   650f897a3674248746d13ac42630c87b
#
_cell.length_a   1.000
_cell.length_b   1.000
_cell.length_c   1.000
_cell.angle_alpha   90.00
_cell.angle_beta   90.00
_cell.angle_gamma   90.00
#
_symmetry.space_group_name_H-M   'P 1'
#
loop_
_entity.id
_entity.type
_entity.pdbx_description
1 polymer ?
#
loop_
_entity_poly.entity_id
_entity_poly.type
_entity_poly.pdbx_seq_one_letter_code
_entity_poly.pdbx_strand_id
1 'polypeptide(L)'
;AFAHSGVKDKNVKERMMLMKAMADNTKLIGQMFKKQIPFEANEVKLALEKLSSLSLQTPTVFEVNATDPKSEAKPNIWDEFNEFTKLSNELAKSTSDLAILVEDIDDLRPTLMKVSEGCKACHSNYRE
;
A
#
# COMPACT_ATOMS: atom_id res chain seq x y z
N ALA A 1 -7.67 13.73 4.11
CA ALA A 1 -7.29 14.74 5.11
C ALA A 1 -7.84 14.39 6.48
N PHE A 2 -9.10 13.98 6.56
CA PHE A 2 -9.73 13.67 7.84
C PHE A 2 -9.16 12.41 8.52
N ALA A 3 -8.64 11.45 7.74
CA ALA A 3 -8.03 10.23 8.27
C ALA A 3 -6.84 10.51 9.21
N HIS A 4 -6.21 11.68 9.07
CA HIS A 4 -5.07 12.09 9.89
C HIS A 4 -5.45 13.10 10.97
N SER A 5 -6.74 13.44 11.07
CA SER A 5 -7.23 14.39 12.07
C SER A 5 -7.07 13.81 13.48
N GLY A 6 -6.47 14.58 14.37
CA GLY A 6 -6.26 14.16 15.75
C GLY A 6 -5.01 13.33 15.99
N VAL A 7 -4.27 12.95 14.95
CA VAL A 7 -2.99 12.26 15.12
C VAL A 7 -1.94 13.29 15.57
N LYS A 8 -1.27 13.02 16.68
CA LYS A 8 -0.30 13.93 17.27
C LYS A 8 1.15 13.51 17.03
N ASP A 9 1.41 12.21 17.04
CA ASP A 9 2.76 11.70 16.82
C ASP A 9 3.17 11.81 15.36
N LYS A 10 4.34 12.40 15.12
CA LYS A 10 4.88 12.64 13.79
C LYS A 10 5.10 11.34 13.01
N ASN A 11 5.67 10.33 13.66
CA ASN A 11 5.98 9.06 13.00
C ASN A 11 4.70 8.32 12.62
N VAL A 12 3.72 8.31 13.51
CA VAL A 12 2.41 7.70 13.23
C VAL A 12 1.73 8.41 12.07
N LYS A 13 1.81 9.73 12.03
CA LYS A 13 1.24 10.51 10.93
C LYS A 13 1.89 10.17 9.59
N GLU A 14 3.21 10.03 9.55
CA GLU A 14 3.93 9.65 8.33
C GLU A 14 3.49 8.26 7.83
N ARG A 15 3.30 7.29 8.74
CA ARG A 15 2.80 5.97 8.40
C ARG A 15 1.42 6.03 7.76
N MET A 16 0.52 6.79 8.37
CA MET A 16 -0.85 6.94 7.89
C MET A 16 -0.90 7.64 6.53
N MET A 17 -0.05 8.63 6.31
CA MET A 17 0.04 9.32 5.02
C MET A 17 0.56 8.38 3.92
N LEU A 18 1.53 7.54 4.24
CA LEU A 18 2.06 6.57 3.28
C LEU A 18 0.98 5.54 2.92
N MET A 19 0.25 5.02 3.90
CA MET A 19 -0.84 4.07 3.66
C MET A 19 -1.96 4.70 2.83
N LYS A 20 -2.28 5.97 3.08
CA LYS A 20 -3.27 6.69 2.29
C LYS A 20 -2.82 6.82 0.83
N ALA A 21 -1.55 7.13 0.59
CA ALA A 21 -1.02 7.22 -0.76
C ALA A 21 -1.11 5.86 -1.48
N MET A 22 -0.83 4.76 -0.79
CA MET A 22 -1.00 3.42 -1.34
C MET A 22 -2.46 3.14 -1.68
N ALA A 23 -3.37 3.49 -0.79
CA ALA A 23 -4.80 3.32 -1.01
C ALA A 23 -5.29 4.14 -2.21
N ASP A 24 -4.83 5.38 -2.34
CA ASP A 24 -5.22 6.26 -3.45
C ASP A 24 -4.80 5.69 -4.81
N ASN A 25 -3.59 5.13 -4.90
CA ASN A 25 -3.10 4.51 -6.13
C ASN A 25 -3.87 3.23 -6.48
N THR A 26 -4.21 2.43 -5.48
CA THR A 26 -5.04 1.23 -5.68
C THR A 26 -6.45 1.61 -6.12
N LYS A 27 -7.01 2.65 -5.51
CA LYS A 27 -8.34 3.16 -5.85
C LYS A 27 -8.41 3.63 -7.30
N LEU A 28 -7.38 4.28 -7.80
CA LEU A 28 -7.33 4.74 -9.20
C LEU A 28 -7.48 3.55 -10.15
N ILE A 29 -6.75 2.46 -9.90
CA ILE A 29 -6.85 1.24 -10.71
C ILE A 29 -8.27 0.65 -10.59
N GLY A 30 -8.82 0.62 -9.38
CA GLY A 30 -10.17 0.14 -9.12
C GLY A 30 -11.25 0.92 -9.86
N GLN A 31 -11.09 2.23 -9.98
CA GLN A 31 -12.02 3.09 -10.71
C GLN A 31 -12.01 2.78 -12.21
N MET A 32 -10.84 2.49 -12.78
CA MET A 32 -10.73 2.06 -14.17
C MET A 32 -11.36 0.68 -14.37
N PHE A 33 -11.13 -0.25 -13.43
CA PHE A 33 -11.74 -1.57 -13.47
C PHE A 33 -13.26 -1.52 -13.45
N LYS A 34 -13.82 -0.63 -12.63
CA LYS A 34 -15.26 -0.44 -12.51
C LYS A 34 -15.84 0.43 -13.62
N LYS A 35 -15.01 0.88 -14.55
CA LYS A 35 -15.41 1.76 -15.67
C LYS A 35 -15.98 3.09 -15.21
N GLN A 36 -15.60 3.56 -14.04
CA GLN A 36 -15.96 4.87 -13.52
C GLN A 36 -15.16 5.98 -14.19
N ILE A 37 -13.95 5.64 -14.65
CA ILE A 37 -13.08 6.50 -15.45
C ILE A 37 -12.53 5.67 -16.62
N PRO A 38 -12.10 6.32 -17.73
CA PRO A 38 -11.54 5.58 -18.87
C PRO A 38 -10.29 4.82 -18.52
N PHE A 39 -10.14 3.62 -19.08
CA PHE A 39 -8.92 2.83 -18.92
C PHE A 39 -7.76 3.49 -19.66
N GLU A 40 -6.64 3.62 -18.97
CA GLU A 40 -5.38 4.09 -19.55
C GLU A 40 -4.23 3.25 -18.99
N ALA A 41 -3.64 2.42 -19.84
CA ALA A 41 -2.59 1.48 -19.43
C ALA A 41 -1.41 2.21 -18.76
N ASN A 42 -0.99 3.35 -19.30
CA ASN A 42 0.14 4.10 -18.73
C ASN A 42 -0.16 4.61 -17.33
N GLU A 43 -1.39 5.01 -17.07
CA GLU A 43 -1.81 5.46 -15.73
C GLU A 43 -1.80 4.31 -14.73
N VAL A 44 -2.23 3.12 -15.17
CA VAL A 44 -2.18 1.92 -14.33
C VAL A 44 -0.74 1.56 -14.01
N LYS A 45 0.14 1.56 -15.01
CA LYS A 45 1.57 1.28 -14.82
C LYS A 45 2.20 2.26 -13.84
N LEU A 46 1.90 3.54 -13.98
CA LEU A 46 2.42 4.56 -13.08
C LEU A 46 1.93 4.36 -11.64
N ALA A 47 0.64 4.04 -11.47
CA ALA A 47 0.08 3.76 -10.15
C ALA A 47 0.75 2.54 -9.50
N LEU A 48 1.01 1.48 -10.26
CA LEU A 48 1.70 0.29 -9.77
C LEU A 48 3.17 0.58 -9.42
N GLU A 49 3.84 1.39 -10.19
CA GLU A 49 5.22 1.82 -9.88
C GLU A 49 5.26 2.65 -8.59
N LYS A 50 4.27 3.51 -8.38
CA LYS A 50 4.14 4.28 -7.14
C LYS A 50 3.88 3.36 -5.95
N LEU A 51 3.00 2.36 -6.11
CA LEU A 51 2.77 1.34 -5.08
C LEU A 51 4.06 0.62 -4.72
N SER A 52 4.85 0.26 -5.73
CA SER A 52 6.15 -0.40 -5.50
C SER A 52 7.08 0.49 -4.68
N SER A 53 7.23 1.74 -5.06
CA SER A 53 8.07 2.69 -4.34
C SER A 53 7.61 2.91 -2.91
N LEU A 54 6.30 3.08 -2.69
CA LEU A 54 5.72 3.27 -1.36
C LEU A 54 5.91 2.02 -0.49
N SER A 55 5.80 0.83 -1.10
CA SER A 55 6.04 -0.42 -0.39
C SER A 55 7.48 -0.52 0.11
N LEU A 56 8.45 -0.12 -0.72
CA LEU A 56 9.86 -0.09 -0.31
C LEU A 56 10.12 0.89 0.82
N GLN A 57 9.37 1.98 0.89
CA GLN A 57 9.50 2.99 1.94
C GLN A 57 8.83 2.59 3.25
N THR A 58 7.95 1.61 3.22
CA THR A 58 7.14 1.22 4.39
C THR A 58 7.99 0.86 5.61
N PRO A 59 9.04 0.01 5.51
CA PRO A 59 9.84 -0.28 6.70
C PRO A 59 10.49 0.96 7.31
N THR A 60 10.92 1.90 6.49
CA THR A 60 11.57 3.14 6.97
C THR A 60 10.63 3.96 7.85
N VAL A 61 9.37 4.16 7.43
CA VAL A 61 8.43 4.97 8.23
C VAL A 61 7.93 4.23 9.47
N PHE A 62 8.20 2.92 9.58
CA PHE A 62 7.87 2.11 10.76
C PHE A 62 9.09 1.82 11.66
N GLU A 63 10.28 2.36 11.35
CA GLU A 63 11.48 2.09 12.16
C GLU A 63 11.31 2.49 13.62
N VAL A 64 10.70 3.65 13.88
CA VAL A 64 10.47 4.12 15.24
C VAL A 64 9.18 3.49 15.77
N ASN A 65 9.30 2.79 16.90
CA ASN A 65 8.16 2.20 17.59
C ASN A 65 7.39 3.29 18.36
N ALA A 66 6.76 4.18 17.61
CA ALA A 66 5.97 5.27 18.19
C ALA A 66 4.51 4.84 18.32
N THR A 67 3.82 5.41 19.28
CA THR A 67 2.40 5.15 19.54
C THR A 67 1.58 6.43 19.49
N ASP A 68 0.30 6.25 19.22
CA ASP A 68 -0.69 7.33 19.20
C ASP A 68 -2.06 6.66 19.35
N PRO A 69 -3.00 7.27 20.12
CA PRO A 69 -4.34 6.67 20.27
C PRO A 69 -5.06 6.39 18.95
N LYS A 70 -4.69 7.10 17.88
CA LYS A 70 -5.28 6.93 16.54
C LYS A 70 -4.58 5.86 15.70
N SER A 71 -3.45 5.32 16.16
CA SER A 71 -2.72 4.30 15.42
C SER A 71 -3.47 2.98 15.39
N GLU A 72 -3.52 2.37 14.22
CA GLU A 72 -4.06 1.02 14.03
C GLU A 72 -2.94 -0.02 13.92
N ALA A 73 -1.67 0.40 14.01
CA ALA A 73 -0.54 -0.52 13.92
C ALA A 73 -0.45 -1.35 15.19
N LYS A 74 -0.29 -2.66 15.01
CA LYS A 74 -0.16 -3.58 16.14
C LYS A 74 1.30 -3.61 16.62
N PRO A 75 1.53 -3.77 17.94
CA PRO A 75 2.90 -3.74 18.48
C PRO A 75 3.79 -4.89 18.02
N ASN A 76 3.22 -6.00 17.55
CA ASN A 76 4.01 -7.14 17.06
C ASN A 76 4.82 -6.82 15.79
N ILE A 77 4.54 -5.70 15.12
CA ILE A 77 5.35 -5.22 14.00
C ILE A 77 6.84 -5.19 14.41
N TRP A 78 7.12 -4.63 15.58
CA TRP A 78 8.50 -4.41 16.04
C TRP A 78 9.15 -5.68 16.58
N ASP A 79 8.36 -6.64 17.04
CA ASP A 79 8.85 -7.97 17.41
C ASP A 79 9.20 -8.80 16.18
N GLU A 80 8.51 -8.55 15.06
CA GLU A 80 8.61 -9.29 13.82
C GLU A 80 9.03 -8.40 12.66
N PHE A 81 9.87 -7.42 12.93
CA PHE A 81 10.19 -6.38 11.94
C PHE A 81 10.83 -6.93 10.66
N ASN A 82 11.60 -8.03 10.77
CA ASN A 82 12.17 -8.67 9.59
C ASN A 82 11.09 -9.27 8.68
N GLU A 83 10.09 -9.91 9.27
CA GLU A 83 8.95 -10.44 8.51
C GLU A 83 8.10 -9.33 7.91
N PHE A 84 7.85 -8.28 8.68
CA PHE A 84 7.14 -7.10 8.21
C PHE A 84 7.85 -6.48 7.00
N THR A 85 9.17 -6.33 7.07
CA THR A 85 9.99 -5.80 5.99
C THR A 85 9.94 -6.71 4.76
N LYS A 86 10.00 -8.02 4.97
CA LYS A 86 9.92 -9.00 3.88
C LYS A 86 8.61 -8.86 3.12
N LEU A 87 7.49 -8.74 3.83
CA LEU A 87 6.17 -8.58 3.20
C LEU A 87 6.08 -7.27 2.40
N SER A 88 6.66 -6.19 2.93
CA SER A 88 6.73 -4.92 2.21
C SER A 88 7.54 -5.05 0.92
N ASN A 89 8.67 -5.73 0.97
CA ASN A 89 9.53 -5.93 -0.20
C ASN A 89 8.87 -6.85 -1.23
N GLU A 90 8.12 -7.85 -0.78
CA GLU A 90 7.37 -8.73 -1.68
C GLU A 90 6.26 -7.96 -2.41
N LEU A 91 5.56 -7.07 -1.72
CA LEU A 91 4.55 -6.21 -2.35
C LEU A 91 5.20 -5.27 -3.37
N ALA A 92 6.36 -4.71 -3.05
CA ALA A 92 7.11 -3.86 -3.97
C ALA A 92 7.49 -4.61 -5.24
N LYS A 93 7.99 -5.84 -5.12
CA LYS A 93 8.33 -6.68 -6.27
C LYS A 93 7.10 -7.03 -7.09
N SER A 94 6.04 -7.45 -6.43
CA SER A 94 4.79 -7.84 -7.09
C SER A 94 4.21 -6.69 -7.91
N THR A 95 4.13 -5.50 -7.34
CA THR A 95 3.57 -4.34 -8.05
C THR A 95 4.47 -3.86 -9.18
N SER A 96 5.79 -3.93 -9.01
CA SER A 96 6.74 -3.63 -10.08
C SER A 96 6.58 -4.60 -11.26
N ASP A 97 6.44 -5.91 -10.98
CA ASP A 97 6.22 -6.91 -12.01
C ASP A 97 4.88 -6.69 -12.73
N LEU A 98 3.82 -6.40 -11.99
CA LEU A 98 2.50 -6.13 -12.56
C LEU A 98 2.51 -4.90 -13.47
N ALA A 99 3.30 -3.87 -13.15
CA ALA A 99 3.42 -2.68 -13.97
C ALA A 99 3.94 -2.99 -15.37
N ILE A 100 4.78 -4.03 -15.50
CA ILE A 100 5.32 -4.47 -16.80
C ILE A 100 4.25 -5.23 -17.59
N LEU A 101 3.40 -6.00 -16.90
CA LEU A 101 2.48 -6.94 -17.54
C LEU A 101 1.16 -6.33 -18.00
N VAL A 102 0.70 -5.25 -17.38
CA VAL A 102 -0.60 -4.64 -17.72
C VAL A 102 -0.56 -4.03 -19.11
N GLU A 103 -1.52 -4.45 -19.98
CA GLU A 103 -1.66 -3.95 -21.34
C GLU A 103 -3.08 -3.48 -21.64
N ASP A 104 -4.10 -4.19 -21.18
CA ASP A 104 -5.49 -3.84 -21.45
C ASP A 104 -6.38 -3.98 -20.20
N ILE A 105 -7.66 -3.61 -20.35
CA ILE A 105 -8.59 -3.56 -19.22
C ILE A 105 -8.83 -4.93 -18.59
N ASP A 106 -8.71 -6.01 -19.36
CA ASP A 106 -8.93 -7.37 -18.83
C ASP A 106 -7.83 -7.77 -17.85
N ASP A 107 -6.69 -7.09 -17.89
CA ASP A 107 -5.59 -7.35 -16.95
C ASP A 107 -5.85 -6.77 -15.56
N LEU A 108 -6.86 -5.90 -15.41
CA LEU A 108 -7.08 -5.19 -14.15
C LEU A 108 -7.62 -6.08 -13.03
N ARG A 109 -8.46 -7.08 -13.34
CA ARG A 109 -8.95 -8.00 -12.31
C ARG A 109 -7.81 -8.78 -11.65
N PRO A 110 -6.95 -9.50 -12.40
CA PRO A 110 -5.84 -10.20 -11.77
C PRO A 110 -4.83 -9.25 -11.10
N THR A 111 -4.63 -8.06 -11.67
CA THR A 111 -3.77 -7.04 -11.06
C THR A 111 -4.28 -6.63 -9.68
N LEU A 112 -5.56 -6.28 -9.58
CA LEU A 112 -6.17 -5.88 -8.30
C LEU A 112 -6.17 -7.01 -7.28
N MET A 113 -6.39 -8.24 -7.72
CA MET A 113 -6.33 -9.41 -6.84
C MET A 113 -4.95 -9.58 -6.23
N LYS A 114 -3.90 -9.44 -7.03
CA LYS A 114 -2.52 -9.54 -6.55
C LYS A 114 -2.14 -8.43 -5.59
N VAL A 115 -2.53 -7.19 -5.90
CA VAL A 115 -2.30 -6.05 -5.02
C VAL A 115 -3.01 -6.27 -3.68
N SER A 116 -4.28 -6.69 -3.73
CA SER A 116 -5.08 -6.96 -2.54
C SER A 116 -4.46 -8.05 -1.67
N GLU A 117 -3.96 -9.14 -2.26
CA GLU A 117 -3.27 -10.20 -1.53
C GLU A 117 -2.07 -9.66 -0.75
N GLY A 118 -1.27 -8.82 -1.39
CA GLY A 118 -0.09 -8.22 -0.75
C GLY A 118 -0.44 -7.30 0.40
N CYS A 119 -1.46 -6.47 0.22
CA CYS A 119 -1.95 -5.59 1.29
C CYS A 119 -2.49 -6.40 2.47
N LYS A 120 -3.25 -7.43 2.20
CA LYS A 120 -3.85 -8.29 3.20
C LYS A 120 -2.79 -9.10 3.97
N ALA A 121 -1.71 -9.49 3.32
CA ALA A 121 -0.65 -10.26 3.96
C ALA A 121 -0.04 -9.51 5.16
N CYS A 122 0.12 -8.19 5.04
CA CYS A 122 0.56 -7.35 6.16
C CYS A 122 -0.58 -7.05 7.13
N HIS A 123 -1.70 -6.58 6.61
CA HIS A 123 -2.80 -6.09 7.44
C HIS A 123 -3.40 -7.17 8.35
N SER A 124 -3.44 -8.42 7.91
CA SER A 124 -4.00 -9.49 8.72
C SER A 124 -3.22 -9.76 10.01
N ASN A 125 -1.92 -9.44 10.02
CA ASN A 125 -1.05 -9.70 11.17
C ASN A 125 -0.67 -8.44 11.95
N TYR A 126 -0.61 -7.28 11.28
CA TYR A 126 0.05 -6.07 11.82
C TYR A 126 -0.86 -4.85 11.93
N ARG A 127 -2.10 -4.96 11.55
CA ARG A 127 -3.09 -3.88 11.65
C ARG A 127 -4.29 -4.33 12.47
N GLU A 128 -4.81 -3.41 13.30
CA GLU A 128 -6.04 -3.59 14.08
C GLU A 128 -7.26 -3.85 13.16
#